data_4cf964361cb2d3b0eb7c3e05240f097f
#
_entry.id   4cf964361cb2d3b0eb7c3e05240f097f
#
_cell.length_a   1.000
_cell.length_b   1.000
_cell.length_c   1.000
_cell.angle_alpha   90.00
_cell.angle_beta   90.00
_cell.angle_gamma   90.00
#
_symmetry.space_group_name_H-M   'P 1'
#
loop_
_entity.id
_entity.type
_entity.pdbx_description
1 polymer ?
#
loop_
_entity_poly.entity_id
_entity_poly.type
_entity_poly.pdbx_seq_one_letter_code
_entity_poly.pdbx_strand_id
1 'polypeptide(L)'
;MSANQIKNKVRKHILFLLLLHGSAVLNAQDGNLIPNPGFEQYNYLPAKGRTGISCAKLWKNPDLNANGDYYHSGSLTRKYKTGRNAFGKQQPHEGNAYAGICVNKKFREFLQIQLLKPLEKDKEYRISVFISCPDKLWVGKLDEFGIIFSKKNMNINGNNYLIDPPAVIFREGKKYNNKKDWIELTSIYKASGYEKVMTFGSFLYREKVIVETKEHGKITGLSKYAHYYIDDFSIMPLDDDLPVQASNDDSNQPIINSKPDFVKGKVYVFNSIQFETGKSELLPKAYPDLNELIFYLRKNPSAKILITGHTDNEGNATDNLKLSYDRAQAVMSYLLSNEINEKQIFIEGKGDQFPIDSNNTEQGREKNRRVEVSFF
;
A
#
# COMPACT_ATOMS: atom_id res chain seq x y z
N MET A 1 -32.11 29.13 56.29
CA MET A 1 -32.02 28.88 54.84
C MET A 1 -32.76 27.59 54.51
N SER A 2 -33.77 27.65 53.65
CA SER A 2 -34.64 26.49 53.37
C SER A 2 -33.92 25.50 52.44
N ALA A 3 -34.31 24.21 52.52
CA ALA A 3 -33.78 23.12 51.71
C ALA A 3 -33.84 23.38 50.18
N ASN A 4 -34.70 24.27 49.74
CA ASN A 4 -34.82 24.67 48.33
C ASN A 4 -33.67 25.63 47.87
N GLN A 5 -33.08 26.41 48.77
CA GLN A 5 -31.94 27.26 48.40
C GLN A 5 -30.65 26.49 48.26
N ILE A 6 -30.49 25.39 48.99
CA ILE A 6 -29.33 24.49 48.86
C ILE A 6 -29.41 23.68 47.55
N LYS A 7 -30.58 23.18 47.14
CA LYS A 7 -30.78 22.47 45.87
C LYS A 7 -30.49 23.36 44.64
N ASN A 8 -30.84 24.63 44.68
CA ASN A 8 -30.57 25.53 43.56
C ASN A 8 -29.09 25.95 43.46
N LYS A 9 -28.36 25.99 44.58
CA LYS A 9 -26.94 26.31 44.61
C LYS A 9 -26.11 25.13 44.10
N VAL A 10 -26.50 23.90 44.42
CA VAL A 10 -25.88 22.68 43.92
C VAL A 10 -26.17 22.48 42.41
N ARG A 11 -27.40 22.80 41.97
CA ARG A 11 -27.74 22.71 40.52
C ARG A 11 -26.98 23.73 39.65
N LYS A 12 -26.68 24.92 40.16
CA LYS A 12 -25.86 25.91 39.43
C LYS A 12 -24.37 25.56 39.38
N HIS A 13 -23.84 24.80 40.32
CA HIS A 13 -22.45 24.37 40.31
C HIS A 13 -22.25 23.09 39.44
N ILE A 14 -23.27 22.25 39.28
CA ILE A 14 -23.22 21.08 38.38
C ILE A 14 -23.42 21.49 36.91
N LEU A 15 -24.11 22.60 36.64
CA LEU A 15 -24.31 23.12 35.29
C LEU A 15 -23.10 23.93 34.76
N PHE A 16 -22.15 24.29 35.63
CA PHE A 16 -20.93 25.02 35.21
C PHE A 16 -19.72 24.09 35.03
N LEU A 17 -19.83 22.81 35.39
CA LEU A 17 -18.80 21.79 35.21
C LEU A 17 -18.94 20.94 33.90
N LEU A 18 -19.98 21.24 33.09
CA LEU A 18 -20.26 20.53 31.85
C LEU A 18 -20.02 21.35 30.59
N LEU A 19 -19.32 22.51 30.68
CA LEU A 19 -18.96 23.36 29.53
C LEU A 19 -17.45 23.63 29.41
N LEU A 20 -16.63 22.82 30.05
CA LEU A 20 -15.24 22.65 29.62
C LEU A 20 -15.22 21.50 28.59
N HIS A 21 -15.78 21.76 27.40
CA HIS A 21 -15.32 21.09 26.22
C HIS A 21 -13.90 21.58 25.99
N GLY A 22 -12.98 20.88 26.64
CA GLY A 22 -11.59 20.97 26.27
C GLY A 22 -11.48 20.81 24.74
N SER A 23 -10.92 21.82 24.11
CA SER A 23 -10.20 21.56 22.87
C SER A 23 -9.38 20.30 23.14
N ALA A 24 -9.81 19.18 22.57
CA ALA A 24 -9.01 17.97 22.58
C ALA A 24 -7.73 18.36 21.85
N VAL A 25 -6.70 18.61 22.64
CA VAL A 25 -5.33 18.61 22.16
C VAL A 25 -5.23 17.26 21.44
N LEU A 26 -4.93 17.29 20.16
CA LEU A 26 -4.55 16.13 19.38
C LEU A 26 -3.27 15.58 20.04
N ASN A 27 -3.44 14.79 21.11
CA ASN A 27 -2.35 14.04 21.68
C ASN A 27 -2.00 13.00 20.61
N ALA A 28 -0.93 13.28 19.88
CA ALA A 28 -0.19 12.22 19.24
C ALA A 28 0.10 11.18 20.33
N GLN A 29 -0.39 9.96 20.19
CA GLN A 29 0.06 8.87 21.03
C GLN A 29 1.58 8.82 20.86
N ASP A 30 2.30 9.27 21.86
CA ASP A 30 3.76 9.33 21.99
C ASP A 30 4.57 9.23 20.67
N GLY A 31 4.49 10.31 19.84
CA GLY A 31 5.29 10.40 18.61
C GLY A 31 4.64 9.92 17.30
N ASN A 32 3.46 9.30 17.31
CA ASN A 32 2.77 8.87 16.08
C ASN A 32 2.33 10.10 15.25
N LEU A 33 2.74 10.12 13.97
CA LEU A 33 2.45 11.22 13.05
C LEU A 33 1.07 11.14 12.38
N ILE A 34 0.29 10.08 12.64
CA ILE A 34 -1.09 9.94 12.18
C ILE A 34 -2.03 10.56 13.22
N PRO A 35 -2.81 11.62 12.89
CA PRO A 35 -3.60 12.35 13.87
C PRO A 35 -4.85 11.65 14.41
N ASN A 36 -5.32 10.60 13.77
CA ASN A 36 -6.49 9.79 14.19
C ASN A 36 -6.27 8.34 13.76
N PRO A 37 -5.27 7.65 14.37
CA PRO A 37 -4.74 6.38 13.85
C PRO A 37 -5.77 5.24 13.88
N GLY A 38 -6.54 5.10 14.96
CA GLY A 38 -7.58 4.08 15.17
C GLY A 38 -9.00 4.56 14.82
N PHE A 39 -9.15 5.67 14.09
CA PHE A 39 -10.45 6.21 13.64
C PHE A 39 -11.41 6.60 14.77
N GLU A 40 -10.97 6.73 16.02
CA GLU A 40 -11.78 6.99 17.20
C GLU A 40 -12.47 8.37 17.20
N GLN A 41 -11.84 9.34 16.53
CA GLN A 41 -12.43 10.66 16.38
C GLN A 41 -13.30 10.70 15.13
N TYR A 42 -14.53 11.15 15.26
CA TYR A 42 -15.48 11.20 14.15
C TYR A 42 -16.13 12.60 14.02
N ASN A 43 -16.53 12.92 12.79
CA ASN A 43 -17.38 14.06 12.49
C ASN A 43 -18.84 13.69 12.74
N TYR A 44 -19.22 12.46 12.36
CA TYR A 44 -20.54 11.91 12.48
C TYR A 44 -20.48 10.39 12.70
N LEU A 45 -21.39 9.87 13.50
CA LEU A 45 -21.65 8.43 13.54
C LEU A 45 -22.32 7.97 12.23
N PRO A 46 -21.97 6.80 11.69
CA PRO A 46 -22.62 6.27 10.48
C PRO A 46 -24.12 6.13 10.66
N ALA A 47 -24.89 6.65 9.69
CA ALA A 47 -26.36 6.64 9.66
C ALA A 47 -26.85 6.37 8.24
N LYS A 48 -28.19 6.14 8.07
CA LYS A 48 -28.78 5.99 6.74
C LYS A 48 -28.53 7.24 5.89
N GLY A 49 -27.93 7.06 4.71
CA GLY A 49 -27.59 8.16 3.77
C GLY A 49 -26.36 8.97 4.15
N ARG A 50 -25.67 8.63 5.25
CA ARG A 50 -24.44 9.28 5.69
C ARG A 50 -23.46 8.24 6.23
N THR A 51 -22.65 7.73 5.34
CA THR A 51 -21.70 6.65 5.58
C THR A 51 -20.38 6.95 4.88
N GLY A 52 -19.39 6.11 5.09
CA GLY A 52 -18.09 6.22 4.46
C GLY A 52 -17.05 6.89 5.32
N ILE A 53 -15.81 6.91 4.83
CA ILE A 53 -14.64 7.33 5.61
C ILE A 53 -14.67 8.81 6.04
N SER A 54 -15.42 9.65 5.35
CA SER A 54 -15.62 11.06 5.74
C SER A 54 -16.35 11.22 7.08
N CYS A 55 -16.97 10.16 7.60
CA CYS A 55 -17.50 10.14 8.97
C CYS A 55 -16.38 10.18 10.01
N ALA A 56 -15.25 9.53 9.77
CA ALA A 56 -14.06 9.64 10.62
C ALA A 56 -13.39 11.01 10.45
N LYS A 57 -13.04 11.62 11.56
CA LYS A 57 -12.43 12.96 11.57
C LYS A 57 -11.04 12.89 10.93
N LEU A 58 -10.70 13.88 10.10
CA LEU A 58 -9.44 14.06 9.38
C LEU A 58 -9.20 13.08 8.23
N TRP A 59 -9.85 11.92 8.22
CA TRP A 59 -9.76 10.97 7.12
C TRP A 59 -10.58 11.42 5.92
N LYS A 60 -10.06 11.15 4.73
CA LYS A 60 -10.67 11.53 3.45
C LYS A 60 -10.62 10.38 2.47
N ASN A 61 -11.51 10.43 1.52
CA ASN A 61 -11.45 9.62 0.32
C ASN A 61 -10.82 10.44 -0.81
N PRO A 62 -9.72 10.01 -1.43
CA PRO A 62 -9.12 10.69 -2.56
C PRO A 62 -9.92 10.52 -3.87
N ASP A 63 -10.81 9.52 -3.98
CA ASP A 63 -11.64 9.27 -5.16
C ASP A 63 -13.09 9.71 -4.93
N LEU A 64 -13.62 10.56 -5.79
CA LEU A 64 -15.01 11.04 -5.70
C LEU A 64 -16.05 9.93 -5.96
N ASN A 65 -15.66 8.85 -6.67
CA ASN A 65 -16.55 7.75 -7.07
C ASN A 65 -16.43 6.51 -6.17
N ALA A 66 -15.49 6.51 -5.23
CA ALA A 66 -15.22 5.40 -4.32
C ALA A 66 -15.13 5.95 -2.90
N ASN A 67 -15.81 5.33 -1.95
CA ASN A 67 -15.89 5.84 -0.59
C ASN A 67 -15.66 4.71 0.40
N GLY A 68 -14.45 4.67 0.97
CA GLY A 68 -14.11 3.71 2.02
C GLY A 68 -15.13 3.73 3.16
N ASP A 69 -15.37 2.59 3.74
CA ASP A 69 -16.34 2.42 4.82
C ASP A 69 -15.77 2.91 6.16
N TYR A 70 -16.66 3.39 7.03
CA TYR A 70 -16.35 3.69 8.43
C TYR A 70 -17.27 2.91 9.34
N TYR A 71 -16.71 2.21 10.32
CA TYR A 71 -17.41 1.39 11.31
C TYR A 71 -17.18 1.94 12.71
N HIS A 72 -18.24 2.00 13.52
CA HIS A 72 -18.16 2.47 14.91
C HIS A 72 -19.18 1.75 15.78
N SER A 73 -18.82 1.46 17.04
CA SER A 73 -19.72 0.79 18.01
C SER A 73 -21.01 1.56 18.24
N GLY A 74 -20.98 2.89 18.20
CA GLY A 74 -22.12 3.80 18.29
C GLY A 74 -22.88 4.04 17.00
N SER A 75 -22.57 3.32 15.90
CA SER A 75 -23.25 3.51 14.62
C SER A 75 -24.78 3.39 14.76
N LEU A 76 -25.51 4.30 14.13
CA LEU A 76 -26.97 4.34 14.10
C LEU A 76 -27.57 3.32 13.12
N THR A 77 -26.74 2.61 12.37
CA THR A 77 -27.16 1.52 11.47
C THR A 77 -26.33 0.28 11.71
N ARG A 78 -27.01 -0.90 11.72
CA ARG A 78 -26.34 -2.19 11.90
C ARG A 78 -25.31 -2.48 10.82
N LYS A 79 -25.46 -1.91 9.63
CA LYS A 79 -24.57 -2.16 8.48
C LYS A 79 -23.12 -1.70 8.78
N TYR A 80 -22.96 -0.63 9.56
CA TYR A 80 -21.65 0.00 9.85
C TYR A 80 -21.30 -0.06 11.34
N LYS A 81 -21.83 -1.04 12.06
CA LYS A 81 -21.52 -1.25 13.48
C LYS A 81 -20.30 -2.15 13.62
N THR A 82 -19.37 -1.83 14.53
CA THR A 82 -18.27 -2.74 14.93
C THR A 82 -18.82 -3.98 15.64
N GLY A 83 -18.04 -5.04 15.74
CA GLY A 83 -18.43 -6.31 16.32
C GLY A 83 -19.33 -7.15 15.41
N ARG A 84 -20.34 -6.56 14.73
CA ARG A 84 -21.16 -7.24 13.73
C ARG A 84 -21.78 -6.27 12.75
N ASN A 85 -21.37 -6.37 11.48
CA ASN A 85 -21.84 -5.51 10.39
C ASN A 85 -22.35 -6.32 9.19
N ALA A 86 -22.52 -5.66 8.03
CA ALA A 86 -23.00 -6.30 6.80
C ALA A 86 -22.06 -7.39 6.28
N PHE A 87 -20.74 -7.20 6.47
CA PHE A 87 -19.70 -8.05 5.90
C PHE A 87 -19.23 -9.16 6.85
N GLY A 88 -19.52 -9.04 8.15
CA GLY A 88 -19.11 -10.07 9.09
C GLY A 88 -19.11 -9.66 10.55
N LYS A 89 -18.33 -10.41 11.31
CA LYS A 89 -18.05 -10.15 12.73
C LYS A 89 -16.58 -9.80 12.85
N GLN A 90 -16.31 -8.54 13.22
CA GLN A 90 -14.97 -8.09 13.57
C GLN A 90 -15.07 -7.07 14.69
N GLN A 91 -14.34 -7.30 15.77
CA GLN A 91 -14.12 -6.28 16.79
C GLN A 91 -13.04 -5.31 16.30
N PRO A 92 -13.02 -4.06 16.73
CA PRO A 92 -11.87 -3.19 16.51
C PRO A 92 -10.59 -3.86 17.00
N HIS A 93 -9.45 -3.50 16.44
CA HIS A 93 -8.16 -3.89 16.99
C HIS A 93 -7.99 -3.23 18.35
N GLU A 94 -8.20 -1.92 18.40
CA GLU A 94 -8.34 -1.16 19.64
C GLU A 94 -9.58 -0.28 19.59
N GLY A 95 -10.03 0.24 20.74
CA GLY A 95 -11.09 1.22 20.84
C GLY A 95 -12.46 0.78 20.35
N ASN A 96 -13.12 1.62 19.55
CA ASN A 96 -14.52 1.52 19.16
C ASN A 96 -14.77 1.55 17.65
N ALA A 97 -13.77 1.86 16.86
CA ALA A 97 -13.90 2.15 15.44
C ALA A 97 -12.87 1.40 14.59
N TYR A 98 -13.11 1.34 13.30
CA TYR A 98 -12.16 0.97 12.25
C TYR A 98 -12.69 1.40 10.88
N ALA A 99 -11.81 1.46 9.88
CA ALA A 99 -12.19 1.68 8.49
C ALA A 99 -12.38 0.37 7.73
N GLY A 100 -12.92 0.47 6.51
CA GLY A 100 -12.96 -0.61 5.54
C GLY A 100 -12.70 -0.11 4.14
N ILE A 101 -12.04 -0.92 3.34
CA ILE A 101 -11.82 -0.67 1.91
C ILE A 101 -12.25 -1.86 1.07
N CYS A 102 -12.88 -1.56 -0.05
CA CYS A 102 -13.24 -2.53 -1.07
C CYS A 102 -12.35 -2.37 -2.30
N VAL A 103 -11.94 -3.50 -2.88
CA VAL A 103 -11.11 -3.53 -4.08
C VAL A 103 -11.64 -4.58 -5.06
N ASN A 104 -11.72 -4.22 -6.33
CA ASN A 104 -11.93 -5.16 -7.43
C ASN A 104 -11.21 -4.68 -8.71
N LYS A 105 -11.40 -5.39 -9.83
CA LYS A 105 -10.79 -5.03 -11.12
C LYS A 105 -11.18 -3.64 -11.65
N LYS A 106 -12.34 -3.10 -11.23
CA LYS A 106 -12.90 -1.84 -11.75
C LYS A 106 -13.00 -0.74 -10.72
N PHE A 107 -12.84 -1.06 -9.45
CA PHE A 107 -13.16 -0.20 -8.34
C PHE A 107 -12.17 -0.40 -7.19
N ARG A 108 -11.69 0.68 -6.60
CA ARG A 108 -10.77 0.69 -5.47
C ARG A 108 -11.10 1.82 -4.53
N GLU A 109 -11.04 1.52 -3.26
CA GLU A 109 -11.15 2.51 -2.20
C GLU A 109 -9.78 2.75 -1.59
N PHE A 110 -9.56 3.98 -1.19
CA PHE A 110 -8.34 4.44 -0.55
C PHE A 110 -8.68 5.22 0.71
N LEU A 111 -7.73 5.25 1.64
CA LEU A 111 -7.81 6.04 2.86
C LEU A 111 -6.71 7.11 2.79
N GLN A 112 -7.09 8.38 2.93
CA GLN A 112 -6.14 9.49 2.88
C GLN A 112 -6.21 10.34 4.14
N ILE A 113 -5.04 10.72 4.66
CA ILE A 113 -4.92 11.59 5.83
C ILE A 113 -3.71 12.51 5.71
N GLN A 114 -3.84 13.72 6.22
CA GLN A 114 -2.72 14.63 6.38
C GLN A 114 -1.98 14.30 7.67
N LEU A 115 -0.66 14.19 7.59
CA LEU A 115 0.20 13.96 8.74
C LEU A 115 0.24 15.19 9.67
N LEU A 116 0.49 14.97 10.95
CA LEU A 116 0.63 16.04 11.95
C LEU A 116 1.77 17.02 11.60
N LYS A 117 2.85 16.51 11.04
CA LYS A 117 3.96 17.28 10.46
C LYS A 117 4.53 16.53 9.25
N PRO A 118 5.23 17.21 8.33
CA PRO A 118 5.95 16.53 7.26
C PRO A 118 7.00 15.57 7.83
N LEU A 119 7.28 14.48 7.11
CA LEU A 119 8.42 13.64 7.45
C LEU A 119 9.72 14.42 7.21
N GLU A 120 10.70 14.20 8.06
CA GLU A 120 12.01 14.85 7.99
C GLU A 120 12.88 14.12 6.96
N LYS A 121 13.53 14.88 6.08
CA LYS A 121 14.38 14.33 5.04
C LYS A 121 15.46 13.43 5.62
N ASP A 122 15.73 12.31 4.94
CA ASP A 122 16.73 11.30 5.27
C ASP A 122 16.52 10.56 6.61
N LYS A 123 15.46 10.89 7.37
CA LYS A 123 15.09 10.17 8.60
C LYS A 123 14.30 8.91 8.28
N GLU A 124 14.54 7.85 9.03
CA GLU A 124 13.80 6.60 8.94
C GLU A 124 12.57 6.59 9.85
N TYR A 125 11.52 5.98 9.38
CA TYR A 125 10.23 5.85 10.08
C TYR A 125 9.76 4.40 10.02
N ARG A 126 9.37 3.87 11.18
CA ARG A 126 8.58 2.64 11.21
C ARG A 126 7.13 2.98 10.88
N ILE A 127 6.59 2.31 9.89
CA ILE A 127 5.20 2.46 9.46
C ILE A 127 4.49 1.14 9.72
N SER A 128 3.35 1.18 10.40
CA SER A 128 2.51 0.00 10.59
C SER A 128 1.03 0.33 10.43
N VAL A 129 0.25 -0.73 10.15
CA VAL A 129 -1.20 -0.71 10.07
C VAL A 129 -1.74 -2.12 10.33
N PHE A 130 -2.87 -2.22 11.00
CA PHE A 130 -3.54 -3.50 11.21
C PHE A 130 -4.62 -3.71 10.17
N ILE A 131 -4.67 -4.92 9.60
CA ILE A 131 -5.69 -5.34 8.63
C ILE A 131 -6.37 -6.63 9.08
N SER A 132 -7.63 -6.81 8.68
CA SER A 132 -8.38 -8.04 8.90
C SER A 132 -9.38 -8.29 7.77
N CYS A 133 -9.75 -9.55 7.53
CA CYS A 133 -10.74 -9.93 6.54
C CYS A 133 -12.11 -10.18 7.16
N PRO A 134 -13.22 -9.80 6.51
CA PRO A 134 -14.56 -10.17 6.93
C PRO A 134 -14.77 -11.69 6.93
N ASP A 135 -15.44 -12.22 7.96
CA ASP A 135 -15.71 -13.65 8.10
C ASP A 135 -16.79 -14.18 7.14
N LYS A 136 -17.70 -13.31 6.70
CA LYS A 136 -18.84 -13.69 5.83
C LYS A 136 -18.57 -13.58 4.35
N LEU A 137 -17.66 -12.75 3.94
CA LEU A 137 -17.35 -12.56 2.53
C LEU A 137 -16.32 -13.59 2.06
N TRP A 138 -16.52 -14.07 0.86
CA TRP A 138 -15.48 -14.73 0.06
C TRP A 138 -14.55 -13.64 -0.43
N VAL A 139 -13.46 -13.49 0.27
CA VAL A 139 -12.55 -12.41 0.04
C VAL A 139 -11.65 -12.80 -1.12
N GLY A 140 -11.63 -11.96 -2.15
CA GLY A 140 -10.54 -11.97 -3.10
C GLY A 140 -9.24 -11.73 -2.33
N LYS A 141 -8.20 -12.43 -2.71
CA LYS A 141 -6.88 -12.19 -2.13
C LYS A 141 -6.31 -10.96 -2.79
N LEU A 142 -5.97 -9.97 -1.96
CA LEU A 142 -5.00 -8.97 -2.36
C LEU A 142 -3.64 -9.44 -1.88
N ASP A 143 -2.68 -9.47 -2.78
CA ASP A 143 -1.31 -9.83 -2.45
C ASP A 143 -0.49 -8.62 -2.00
N GLU A 144 -1.09 -7.42 -2.08
CA GLU A 144 -0.37 -6.17 -1.84
C GLU A 144 -1.26 -5.05 -1.34
N PHE A 145 -0.78 -4.35 -0.31
CA PHE A 145 -1.20 -3.01 0.08
C PHE A 145 -0.02 -2.06 -0.05
N GLY A 146 -0.30 -0.78 -0.18
CA GLY A 146 0.75 0.23 -0.28
C GLY A 146 0.37 1.57 0.31
N ILE A 147 1.39 2.42 0.43
CA ILE A 147 1.25 3.81 0.84
C ILE A 147 1.92 4.69 -0.21
N ILE A 148 1.18 5.70 -0.66
CA ILE A 148 1.73 6.82 -1.41
C ILE A 148 1.82 8.02 -0.48
N PHE A 149 2.96 8.70 -0.49
CA PHE A 149 3.12 10.00 0.14
C PHE A 149 3.05 11.12 -0.89
N SER A 150 2.46 12.25 -0.51
CA SER A 150 2.33 13.42 -1.38
C SER A 150 2.47 14.74 -0.62
N LYS A 151 2.75 15.83 -1.36
CA LYS A 151 2.82 17.19 -0.79
C LYS A 151 1.44 17.77 -0.47
N LYS A 152 0.41 17.34 -1.20
CA LYS A 152 -0.98 17.81 -1.11
C LYS A 152 -1.93 16.63 -1.20
N ASN A 153 -3.18 16.82 -0.79
CA ASN A 153 -4.23 15.82 -0.99
C ASN A 153 -4.26 15.39 -2.46
N MET A 154 -4.32 14.08 -2.66
CA MET A 154 -4.53 13.48 -3.98
C MET A 154 -6.01 13.53 -4.31
N ASN A 155 -6.32 13.79 -5.58
CA ASN A 155 -7.66 13.63 -6.14
C ASN A 155 -7.56 12.58 -7.24
N ILE A 156 -8.13 11.43 -7.00
CA ILE A 156 -8.14 10.31 -7.94
C ILE A 156 -9.46 10.39 -8.70
N ASN A 157 -9.43 10.68 -10.00
CA ASN A 157 -10.64 10.73 -10.84
C ASN A 157 -10.84 9.37 -11.52
N GLY A 158 -11.73 8.58 -11.00
CA GLY A 158 -12.46 7.46 -11.58
C GLY A 158 -11.68 6.36 -12.30
N ASN A 159 -11.02 6.58 -13.40
CA ASN A 159 -10.40 5.54 -14.23
C ASN A 159 -8.87 5.63 -14.34
N ASN A 160 -8.26 6.70 -13.89
CA ASN A 160 -6.80 6.87 -13.90
C ASN A 160 -6.18 6.28 -12.62
N TYR A 161 -6.12 4.95 -12.57
CA TYR A 161 -5.43 4.22 -11.50
C TYR A 161 -3.89 4.19 -11.68
N LEU A 162 -3.36 4.98 -12.60
CA LEU A 162 -1.93 5.26 -12.76
C LEU A 162 -1.52 6.32 -11.74
N ILE A 163 -1.58 5.89 -10.49
CA ILE A 163 -1.03 6.66 -9.38
C ILE A 163 0.46 6.33 -9.34
N ASP A 164 1.27 7.27 -8.91
CA ASP A 164 2.69 7.04 -8.61
C ASP A 164 2.87 5.71 -7.86
N PRO A 165 3.94 4.94 -8.14
CA PRO A 165 4.19 3.71 -7.41
C PRO A 165 4.21 3.99 -5.91
N PRO A 166 3.64 3.10 -5.09
CA PRO A 166 3.62 3.31 -3.66
C PRO A 166 5.05 3.39 -3.11
N ALA A 167 5.27 4.36 -2.23
CA ALA A 167 6.55 4.55 -1.54
C ALA A 167 6.81 3.44 -0.52
N VAL A 168 5.74 2.84 0.00
CA VAL A 168 5.77 1.68 0.90
C VAL A 168 4.88 0.60 0.33
N ILE A 169 5.38 -0.63 0.29
CA ILE A 169 4.66 -1.79 -0.21
C ILE A 169 4.68 -2.87 0.86
N PHE A 170 3.51 -3.34 1.25
CA PHE A 170 3.33 -4.50 2.12
C PHE A 170 2.98 -5.70 1.27
N ARG A 171 3.86 -6.72 1.24
CA ARG A 171 3.69 -7.97 0.50
C ARG A 171 3.85 -9.15 1.43
N GLU A 172 2.77 -9.70 1.87
CA GLU A 172 2.79 -10.89 2.70
C GLU A 172 1.88 -12.03 2.18
N GLY A 173 1.52 -11.98 0.91
CA GLY A 173 0.87 -13.04 0.13
C GLY A 173 -0.24 -13.81 0.86
N LYS A 174 0.07 -14.92 1.48
CA LYS A 174 -0.91 -15.81 2.12
C LYS A 174 -1.47 -15.32 3.45
N LYS A 175 -0.87 -14.34 4.11
CA LYS A 175 -1.25 -13.89 5.45
C LYS A 175 -2.52 -13.02 5.47
N TYR A 176 -2.85 -12.34 4.38
CA TYR A 176 -4.04 -11.45 4.30
C TYR A 176 -5.40 -12.16 4.32
N ASN A 177 -5.42 -13.44 4.57
CA ASN A 177 -6.66 -14.24 4.62
C ASN A 177 -7.16 -14.52 6.05
N ASN A 178 -6.56 -13.96 7.08
CA ASN A 178 -7.01 -14.18 8.45
C ASN A 178 -8.36 -13.47 8.67
N LYS A 179 -9.38 -14.25 9.01
CA LYS A 179 -10.76 -13.80 9.23
C LYS A 179 -11.09 -13.64 10.71
N LYS A 180 -10.15 -13.92 11.60
CA LYS A 180 -10.36 -13.86 13.05
C LYS A 180 -9.54 -12.79 13.70
N ASP A 181 -8.26 -12.76 13.37
CA ASP A 181 -7.28 -11.92 14.04
C ASP A 181 -6.88 -10.76 13.14
N TRP A 182 -6.46 -9.68 13.74
CA TRP A 182 -5.80 -8.59 13.07
C TRP A 182 -4.36 -8.97 12.74
N ILE A 183 -3.89 -8.56 11.58
CA ILE A 183 -2.51 -8.76 11.11
C ILE A 183 -1.85 -7.40 11.05
N GLU A 184 -0.72 -7.26 11.73
CA GLU A 184 0.11 -6.06 11.58
C GLU A 184 0.90 -6.13 10.27
N LEU A 185 0.77 -5.11 9.44
CA LEU A 185 1.66 -4.84 8.32
C LEU A 185 2.67 -3.80 8.78
N THR A 186 3.95 -4.08 8.61
CA THR A 186 5.00 -3.15 9.04
C THR A 186 6.06 -2.97 7.96
N SER A 187 6.65 -1.79 7.90
CA SER A 187 7.77 -1.46 7.00
C SER A 187 8.59 -0.32 7.59
N ILE A 188 9.86 -0.23 7.16
CA ILE A 188 10.71 0.92 7.43
C ILE A 188 10.76 1.76 6.16
N TYR A 189 10.61 3.07 6.32
CA TYR A 189 10.61 4.03 5.23
C TYR A 189 11.60 5.17 5.50
N LYS A 190 12.55 5.38 4.59
CA LYS A 190 13.45 6.53 4.63
C LYS A 190 12.80 7.71 3.90
N ALA A 191 12.55 8.79 4.62
CA ALA A 191 11.81 9.93 4.11
C ALA A 191 12.64 10.81 3.16
N SER A 192 11.97 11.37 2.16
CA SER A 192 12.55 12.33 1.20
C SER A 192 12.31 13.79 1.60
N GLY A 193 11.49 14.06 2.65
CA GLY A 193 11.21 15.39 3.20
C GLY A 193 10.04 16.15 2.56
N TYR A 194 9.30 15.51 1.64
CA TYR A 194 8.12 16.12 1.02
C TYR A 194 6.79 15.55 1.54
N GLU A 195 6.84 14.50 2.32
CA GLU A 195 5.69 13.70 2.76
C GLU A 195 4.84 14.48 3.75
N LYS A 196 3.69 14.97 3.29
CA LYS A 196 2.70 15.71 4.10
C LYS A 196 1.38 14.99 4.20
N VAL A 197 1.06 14.16 3.22
CA VAL A 197 -0.19 13.42 3.12
C VAL A 197 0.13 11.96 2.84
N MET A 198 -0.52 11.06 3.56
CA MET A 198 -0.48 9.63 3.34
C MET A 198 -1.76 9.18 2.65
N THR A 199 -1.63 8.33 1.63
CA THR A 199 -2.75 7.61 1.00
C THR A 199 -2.46 6.12 1.03
N PHE A 200 -3.33 5.35 1.70
CA PHE A 200 -3.24 3.89 1.84
C PHE A 200 -4.27 3.19 0.97
N GLY A 201 -3.91 2.07 0.38
CA GLY A 201 -4.81 1.21 -0.39
C GLY A 201 -4.09 0.17 -1.23
N SER A 202 -4.80 -0.43 -2.19
CA SER A 202 -4.20 -1.34 -3.18
C SER A 202 -3.92 -0.58 -4.47
N PHE A 203 -2.64 -0.54 -4.85
CA PHE A 203 -2.15 0.10 -6.07
C PHE A 203 -1.86 -0.89 -7.20
N LEU A 204 -2.21 -2.16 -7.01
CA LEU A 204 -2.06 -3.22 -8.01
C LEU A 204 -2.79 -2.89 -9.31
N TYR A 205 -2.24 -3.33 -10.43
CA TYR A 205 -2.92 -3.25 -11.74
C TYR A 205 -4.24 -4.05 -11.73
N ARG A 206 -5.21 -3.61 -12.54
CA ARG A 206 -6.55 -4.22 -12.65
C ARG A 206 -6.52 -5.73 -12.87
N GLU A 207 -5.54 -6.21 -13.62
CA GLU A 207 -5.39 -7.61 -14.03
C GLU A 207 -4.95 -8.52 -12.88
N LYS A 208 -4.33 -7.94 -11.85
CA LYS A 208 -3.76 -8.66 -10.70
C LYS A 208 -4.67 -8.72 -9.47
N VAL A 209 -5.79 -8.02 -9.48
CA VAL A 209 -6.79 -8.17 -8.42
C VAL A 209 -7.51 -9.50 -8.64
N ILE A 210 -7.03 -10.54 -7.98
CA ILE A 210 -7.66 -11.86 -8.00
C ILE A 210 -8.79 -11.87 -6.97
N VAL A 211 -10.02 -11.94 -7.45
CA VAL A 211 -11.18 -12.19 -6.59
C VAL A 211 -11.53 -13.66 -6.74
N GLU A 212 -11.11 -14.49 -5.77
CA GLU A 212 -11.51 -15.89 -5.72
C GLU A 212 -13.00 -15.99 -5.39
N THR A 213 -13.77 -16.60 -6.29
CA THR A 213 -15.18 -16.96 -6.04
C THR A 213 -15.25 -18.44 -5.73
N LYS A 214 -16.07 -18.85 -4.74
CA LYS A 214 -16.34 -20.28 -4.54
C LYS A 214 -17.15 -20.85 -5.69
N GLU A 215 -16.77 -22.05 -6.12
CA GLU A 215 -17.46 -22.77 -7.21
C GLU A 215 -18.90 -23.20 -6.93
N HIS A 216 -19.39 -23.14 -5.68
CA HIS A 216 -20.72 -23.63 -5.30
C HIS A 216 -21.50 -22.59 -4.48
N GLY A 217 -22.11 -21.62 -5.14
CA GLY A 217 -23.07 -20.69 -4.51
C GLY A 217 -23.43 -19.53 -5.42
N LYS A 218 -24.68 -19.06 -5.35
CA LYS A 218 -25.13 -17.86 -6.07
C LYS A 218 -24.22 -16.68 -5.74
N ILE A 219 -23.53 -16.17 -6.74
CA ILE A 219 -22.68 -14.97 -6.65
C ILE A 219 -23.63 -13.80 -6.39
N THR A 220 -23.68 -13.30 -5.17
CA THR A 220 -24.32 -12.02 -4.86
C THR A 220 -23.41 -10.88 -5.30
N GLY A 221 -23.96 -9.68 -5.56
CA GLY A 221 -23.17 -8.52 -6.01
C GLY A 221 -21.97 -8.18 -5.13
N LEU A 222 -22.00 -8.56 -3.84
CA LEU A 222 -20.92 -8.35 -2.85
C LEU A 222 -19.74 -9.33 -3.00
N SER A 223 -19.93 -10.50 -3.63
CA SER A 223 -18.88 -11.51 -3.81
C SER A 223 -17.83 -11.16 -4.86
N LYS A 224 -17.97 -10.01 -5.53
CA LYS A 224 -17.05 -9.53 -6.58
C LYS A 224 -15.97 -8.59 -6.04
N TYR A 225 -15.88 -8.37 -4.74
CA TYR A 225 -14.97 -7.41 -4.11
C TYR A 225 -14.10 -8.11 -3.07
N ALA A 226 -12.82 -7.76 -3.04
CA ALA A 226 -11.99 -7.96 -1.86
C ALA A 226 -12.33 -6.85 -0.86
N HIS A 227 -12.70 -7.20 0.36
CA HIS A 227 -12.97 -6.23 1.43
C HIS A 227 -12.05 -6.48 2.60
N TYR A 228 -11.44 -5.42 3.13
CA TYR A 228 -10.56 -5.47 4.29
C TYR A 228 -10.96 -4.42 5.30
N TYR A 229 -10.90 -4.79 6.57
CA TYR A 229 -10.95 -3.86 7.69
C TYR A 229 -9.54 -3.36 7.98
N ILE A 230 -9.43 -2.09 8.34
CA ILE A 230 -8.18 -1.36 8.53
C ILE A 230 -8.27 -0.62 9.85
N ASP A 231 -7.24 -0.76 10.70
CA ASP A 231 -7.21 -0.11 12.00
C ASP A 231 -5.76 0.28 12.39
N ASP A 232 -5.62 1.12 13.37
CA ASP A 232 -4.39 1.50 14.08
C ASP A 232 -3.17 1.74 13.18
N PHE A 233 -3.25 2.82 12.41
CA PHE A 233 -2.10 3.31 11.66
C PHE A 233 -1.02 3.89 12.57
N SER A 234 0.24 3.63 12.26
CA SER A 234 1.36 4.26 12.93
C SER A 234 2.44 4.71 11.95
N ILE A 235 2.96 5.91 12.15
CA ILE A 235 4.19 6.41 11.53
C ILE A 235 5.03 7.01 12.66
N MET A 236 6.06 6.27 13.09
CA MET A 236 6.93 6.63 14.20
C MET A 236 8.35 6.85 13.69
N PRO A 237 9.02 7.96 14.06
CA PRO A 237 10.45 8.07 13.79
C PRO A 237 11.20 6.92 14.49
N LEU A 238 12.19 6.37 13.81
CA LEU A 238 13.16 5.50 14.46
C LEU A 238 14.18 6.41 15.14
N ASP A 239 14.29 6.31 16.46
CA ASP A 239 15.33 6.97 17.22
C ASP A 239 16.65 6.21 17.02
N ASP A 240 17.74 6.94 16.77
CA ASP A 240 19.07 6.38 16.52
C ASP A 240 19.63 5.57 17.73
N ASP A 241 18.96 5.63 18.91
CA ASP A 241 19.44 5.09 20.18
C ASP A 241 18.75 3.81 20.68
N LEU A 242 17.77 3.24 19.95
CA LEU A 242 17.17 1.98 20.37
C LEU A 242 17.81 0.79 19.66
N PRO A 243 18.42 -0.17 20.41
CA PRO A 243 18.89 -1.41 19.79
C PRO A 243 17.68 -2.13 19.18
N VAL A 244 17.72 -2.34 17.88
CA VAL A 244 16.81 -3.24 17.18
C VAL A 244 16.94 -4.60 17.85
N GLN A 245 15.95 -4.99 18.65
CA GLN A 245 15.86 -6.38 19.08
C GLN A 245 15.53 -7.18 17.82
N ALA A 246 16.59 -7.75 17.24
CA ALA A 246 16.47 -8.74 16.19
C ALA A 246 15.68 -9.93 16.77
N SER A 247 14.43 -10.06 16.39
CA SER A 247 13.74 -11.34 16.48
C SER A 247 14.48 -12.29 15.54
N ASN A 248 15.09 -13.33 16.12
CA ASN A 248 15.76 -14.41 15.40
C ASN A 248 14.71 -15.28 14.68
N ASP A 249 14.08 -14.73 13.66
CA ASP A 249 13.29 -15.49 12.70
C ASP A 249 13.86 -15.16 11.32
N ASP A 250 14.70 -16.07 10.83
CA ASP A 250 15.59 -15.93 9.67
C ASP A 250 14.86 -15.80 8.30
N SER A 251 13.55 -15.52 8.31
CA SER A 251 12.73 -15.44 7.10
C SER A 251 12.17 -14.05 6.76
N ASN A 252 12.41 -13.00 7.59
CA ASN A 252 11.90 -11.64 7.36
C ASN A 252 13.02 -10.60 7.48
N GLN A 253 13.89 -10.56 6.49
CA GLN A 253 14.69 -9.34 6.29
C GLN A 253 13.76 -8.22 5.81
N PRO A 254 13.74 -7.04 6.48
CA PRO A 254 13.01 -5.89 5.96
C PRO A 254 13.63 -5.53 4.60
N ILE A 255 12.80 -5.52 3.57
CA ILE A 255 13.20 -4.98 2.27
C ILE A 255 13.39 -3.48 2.50
N ILE A 256 14.64 -3.08 2.67
CA ILE A 256 15.02 -1.67 2.67
C ILE A 256 14.80 -1.20 1.23
N ASN A 257 13.64 -0.57 0.99
CA ASN A 257 13.40 0.15 -0.25
C ASN A 257 14.23 1.44 -0.24
N SER A 258 15.55 1.30 -0.35
CA SER A 258 16.37 2.41 -0.83
C SER A 258 15.95 2.64 -2.28
N LYS A 259 15.21 3.73 -2.52
CA LYS A 259 14.87 4.20 -3.85
C LYS A 259 16.16 4.27 -4.66
N PRO A 260 16.34 3.52 -5.75
CA PRO A 260 17.56 3.61 -6.52
C PRO A 260 17.68 5.05 -7.06
N ASP A 261 18.70 5.76 -6.65
CA ASP A 261 19.10 6.99 -7.33
C ASP A 261 19.66 6.59 -8.71
N PHE A 262 18.78 6.60 -9.70
CA PHE A 262 19.18 6.32 -11.07
C PHE A 262 20.14 7.41 -11.57
N VAL A 263 21.38 7.03 -11.79
CA VAL A 263 22.44 7.94 -12.18
C VAL A 263 22.85 7.65 -13.61
N LYS A 264 22.97 8.70 -14.42
CA LYS A 264 23.50 8.60 -15.79
C LYS A 264 24.88 7.91 -15.79
N GLY A 265 25.03 6.95 -16.71
CA GLY A 265 26.27 6.16 -16.85
C GLY A 265 26.35 4.94 -15.93
N LYS A 266 25.35 4.68 -15.08
CA LYS A 266 25.29 3.45 -14.28
C LYS A 266 24.37 2.42 -14.91
N VAL A 267 24.71 1.15 -14.70
CA VAL A 267 23.90 -0.03 -15.03
C VAL A 267 23.23 -0.55 -13.76
N TYR A 268 21.93 -0.78 -13.83
CA TYR A 268 21.13 -1.32 -12.75
C TYR A 268 20.65 -2.72 -13.11
N VAL A 269 20.98 -3.68 -12.28
CA VAL A 269 20.49 -5.05 -12.38
C VAL A 269 19.24 -5.15 -11.51
N PHE A 270 18.10 -5.35 -12.14
CA PHE A 270 16.85 -5.55 -11.42
C PHE A 270 16.69 -7.03 -11.09
N ASN A 271 17.10 -7.42 -9.89
CA ASN A 271 17.03 -8.82 -9.43
C ASN A 271 15.60 -9.37 -9.37
N SER A 272 14.59 -8.49 -9.31
CA SER A 272 13.18 -8.86 -9.34
C SER A 272 12.64 -9.11 -10.74
N ILE A 273 13.29 -8.57 -11.80
CA ILE A 273 12.91 -8.80 -13.21
C ILE A 273 13.45 -10.16 -13.63
N GLN A 274 12.84 -11.21 -13.12
CA GLN A 274 13.15 -12.60 -13.48
C GLN A 274 12.05 -13.18 -14.36
N PHE A 275 12.44 -14.19 -15.12
CA PHE A 275 11.58 -14.91 -16.03
C PHE A 275 11.63 -16.42 -15.74
N GLU A 276 10.57 -17.12 -16.01
CA GLU A 276 10.63 -18.60 -16.05
C GLU A 276 11.56 -19.05 -17.16
N THR A 277 12.14 -20.25 -17.02
CA THR A 277 13.00 -20.85 -18.03
C THR A 277 12.29 -20.91 -19.37
N GLY A 278 12.93 -20.39 -20.41
CA GLY A 278 12.39 -20.36 -21.78
C GLY A 278 11.24 -19.37 -22.01
N LYS A 279 10.89 -18.52 -21.02
CA LYS A 279 9.80 -17.54 -21.14
C LYS A 279 10.31 -16.11 -21.10
N SER A 280 9.55 -15.21 -21.73
CA SER A 280 9.73 -13.75 -21.71
C SER A 280 8.56 -13.01 -21.02
N GLU A 281 7.66 -13.73 -20.35
CA GLU A 281 6.57 -13.13 -19.60
C GLU A 281 7.06 -12.57 -18.26
N LEU A 282 6.74 -11.31 -17.98
CA LEU A 282 7.12 -10.65 -16.73
C LEU A 282 6.40 -11.27 -15.54
N LEU A 283 7.18 -11.72 -14.57
CA LEU A 283 6.63 -12.22 -13.31
C LEU A 283 6.15 -11.08 -12.40
N PRO A 284 5.17 -11.33 -11.52
CA PRO A 284 4.64 -10.33 -10.59
C PRO A 284 5.68 -9.58 -9.77
N LYS A 285 6.77 -10.24 -9.40
CA LYS A 285 7.86 -9.64 -8.63
C LYS A 285 8.65 -8.56 -9.36
N ALA A 286 8.57 -8.49 -10.71
CA ALA A 286 9.25 -7.48 -11.52
C ALA A 286 8.62 -6.08 -11.43
N TYR A 287 7.32 -6.01 -11.16
CA TYR A 287 6.60 -4.74 -11.29
C TYR A 287 6.97 -3.63 -10.30
N PRO A 288 7.41 -3.89 -9.06
CA PRO A 288 7.88 -2.81 -8.20
C PRO A 288 9.05 -2.05 -8.79
N ASP A 289 10.08 -2.77 -9.23
CA ASP A 289 11.28 -2.15 -9.80
C ASP A 289 10.92 -1.42 -11.11
N LEU A 290 10.05 -2.02 -11.93
CA LEU A 290 9.56 -1.38 -13.15
C LEU A 290 8.73 -0.12 -12.86
N ASN A 291 7.97 -0.10 -11.78
CA ASN A 291 7.20 1.09 -11.38
C ASN A 291 8.11 2.21 -10.89
N GLU A 292 9.20 1.91 -10.19
CA GLU A 292 10.22 2.89 -9.83
C GLU A 292 10.89 3.48 -11.06
N LEU A 293 11.21 2.63 -12.04
CA LEU A 293 11.74 3.07 -13.33
C LEU A 293 10.76 3.98 -14.08
N ILE A 294 9.47 3.62 -14.13
CA ILE A 294 8.39 4.46 -14.71
C ILE A 294 8.35 5.81 -14.02
N PHE A 295 8.36 5.83 -12.70
CA PHE A 295 8.34 7.06 -11.92
C PHE A 295 9.53 7.97 -12.25
N TYR A 296 10.73 7.40 -12.31
CA TYR A 296 11.93 8.13 -12.69
C TYR A 296 11.82 8.72 -14.10
N LEU A 297 11.44 7.91 -15.10
CA LEU A 297 11.34 8.33 -16.50
C LEU A 297 10.27 9.43 -16.70
N ARG A 298 9.15 9.36 -15.98
CA ARG A 298 8.12 10.43 -16.00
C ARG A 298 8.64 11.74 -15.42
N LYS A 299 9.43 11.69 -14.36
CA LYS A 299 10.06 12.88 -13.74
C LYS A 299 11.19 13.45 -14.58
N ASN A 300 11.81 12.63 -15.42
CA ASN A 300 12.96 12.98 -16.25
C ASN A 300 12.66 12.69 -17.74
N PRO A 301 11.83 13.51 -18.43
CA PRO A 301 11.42 13.25 -19.81
C PRO A 301 12.57 13.24 -20.83
N SER A 302 13.73 13.80 -20.47
CA SER A 302 14.94 13.80 -21.29
C SER A 302 15.84 12.57 -21.02
N ALA A 303 15.61 11.82 -19.96
CA ALA A 303 16.39 10.63 -19.65
C ALA A 303 16.12 9.54 -20.70
N LYS A 304 17.17 8.86 -21.09
CA LYS A 304 17.09 7.70 -21.99
C LYS A 304 17.66 6.49 -21.31
N ILE A 305 17.08 5.33 -21.58
CA ILE A 305 17.50 4.05 -21.04
C ILE A 305 17.73 3.03 -22.13
N LEU A 306 18.71 2.14 -21.91
CA LEU A 306 18.90 0.92 -22.66
C LEU A 306 18.53 -0.26 -21.75
N ILE A 307 17.61 -1.09 -22.18
CA ILE A 307 17.17 -2.31 -21.52
C ILE A 307 17.88 -3.47 -22.20
N THR A 308 18.73 -4.18 -21.48
CA THR A 308 19.51 -5.30 -21.98
C THR A 308 19.02 -6.60 -21.36
N GLY A 309 18.53 -7.54 -22.19
CA GLY A 309 18.13 -8.88 -21.74
C GLY A 309 19.27 -9.87 -21.81
N HIS A 310 19.24 -10.84 -20.86
CA HIS A 310 20.24 -11.93 -20.77
C HIS A 310 19.54 -13.28 -20.53
N THR A 311 20.25 -14.37 -20.89
CA THR A 311 19.87 -15.76 -20.60
C THR A 311 20.97 -16.47 -19.81
N ASP A 312 20.67 -17.62 -19.28
CA ASP A 312 21.67 -18.63 -18.95
C ASP A 312 22.21 -19.29 -20.24
N ASN A 313 23.09 -20.28 -20.11
CA ASN A 313 23.70 -21.00 -21.23
C ASN A 313 22.93 -22.24 -21.67
N GLU A 314 21.70 -22.45 -21.20
CA GLU A 314 20.86 -23.56 -21.64
C GLU A 314 20.23 -23.23 -23.01
N GLY A 315 20.32 -24.18 -23.97
CA GLY A 315 19.86 -24.01 -25.35
C GLY A 315 20.94 -23.57 -26.32
N ASN A 316 20.54 -23.17 -27.52
CA ASN A 316 21.49 -22.70 -28.53
C ASN A 316 21.61 -21.16 -28.53
N ALA A 317 22.75 -20.64 -29.00
CA ALA A 317 23.06 -19.21 -28.96
C ALA A 317 22.03 -18.34 -29.72
N THR A 318 21.47 -18.84 -30.81
CA THR A 318 20.48 -18.10 -31.62
C THR A 318 19.17 -17.93 -30.86
N ASP A 319 18.66 -19.01 -30.23
CA ASP A 319 17.45 -18.97 -29.43
C ASP A 319 17.65 -18.15 -28.17
N ASN A 320 18.82 -18.23 -27.52
CA ASN A 320 19.19 -17.40 -26.36
C ASN A 320 19.24 -15.92 -26.73
N LEU A 321 19.80 -15.55 -27.86
CA LEU A 321 19.81 -14.18 -28.35
C LEU A 321 18.39 -13.67 -28.57
N LYS A 322 17.54 -14.45 -29.22
CA LYS A 322 16.13 -14.10 -29.43
C LYS A 322 15.38 -13.98 -28.11
N LEU A 323 15.50 -14.97 -27.23
CA LEU A 323 14.81 -14.96 -25.91
C LEU A 323 15.21 -13.75 -25.05
N SER A 324 16.49 -13.41 -25.07
CA SER A 324 16.99 -12.21 -24.34
C SER A 324 16.39 -10.92 -24.90
N TYR A 325 16.29 -10.79 -26.23
CA TYR A 325 15.61 -9.65 -26.86
C TYR A 325 14.11 -9.64 -26.53
N ASP A 326 13.41 -10.77 -26.57
CA ASP A 326 11.99 -10.88 -26.22
C ASP A 326 11.73 -10.47 -24.75
N ARG A 327 12.68 -10.73 -23.84
CA ARG A 327 12.64 -10.26 -22.45
C ARG A 327 12.77 -8.74 -22.33
N ALA A 328 13.72 -8.15 -23.03
CA ALA A 328 13.87 -6.69 -23.10
C ALA A 328 12.62 -6.04 -23.72
N GLN A 329 12.05 -6.66 -24.75
CA GLN A 329 10.81 -6.24 -25.39
C GLN A 329 9.61 -6.28 -24.43
N ALA A 330 9.51 -7.29 -23.56
CA ALA A 330 8.44 -7.39 -22.57
C ALA A 330 8.52 -6.23 -21.54
N VAL A 331 9.72 -5.87 -21.11
CA VAL A 331 9.94 -4.70 -20.25
C VAL A 331 9.57 -3.41 -20.98
N MET A 332 10.04 -3.20 -22.21
CA MET A 332 9.66 -2.04 -23.04
C MET A 332 8.14 -1.93 -23.21
N SER A 333 7.47 -3.03 -23.55
CA SER A 333 6.02 -3.07 -23.72
C SER A 333 5.29 -2.65 -22.44
N TYR A 334 5.80 -3.05 -21.29
CA TYR A 334 5.27 -2.65 -19.99
C TYR A 334 5.46 -1.14 -19.76
N LEU A 335 6.61 -0.58 -20.06
CA LEU A 335 6.88 0.86 -19.94
C LEU A 335 5.97 1.68 -20.88
N LEU A 336 5.81 1.24 -22.14
CA LEU A 336 4.94 1.88 -23.13
C LEU A 336 3.45 1.84 -22.70
N SER A 337 2.98 0.71 -22.17
CA SER A 337 1.62 0.60 -21.64
C SER A 337 1.36 1.51 -20.43
N ASN A 338 2.43 2.01 -19.82
CA ASN A 338 2.42 3.01 -18.76
C ASN A 338 2.79 4.41 -19.24
N GLU A 339 2.55 4.72 -20.53
CA GLU A 339 2.69 6.04 -21.12
C GLU A 339 4.11 6.62 -21.07
N ILE A 340 5.15 5.78 -20.92
CA ILE A 340 6.53 6.23 -21.10
C ILE A 340 6.79 6.46 -22.59
N ASN A 341 7.41 7.58 -22.93
CA ASN A 341 7.70 7.94 -24.30
C ASN A 341 8.69 6.93 -24.92
N GLU A 342 8.34 6.36 -26.06
CA GLU A 342 9.16 5.40 -26.80
C GLU A 342 10.58 5.93 -27.09
N LYS A 343 10.74 7.24 -27.30
CA LYS A 343 12.02 7.90 -27.55
C LYS A 343 13.00 7.83 -26.36
N GLN A 344 12.50 7.47 -25.18
CA GLN A 344 13.34 7.28 -23.99
C GLN A 344 13.86 5.85 -23.87
N ILE A 345 13.35 4.88 -24.67
CA ILE A 345 13.57 3.46 -24.44
C ILE A 345 14.32 2.85 -25.62
N PHE A 346 15.43 2.20 -25.34
CA PHE A 346 16.18 1.37 -26.27
C PHE A 346 16.27 -0.03 -25.70
N ILE A 347 16.32 -1.04 -26.57
CA ILE A 347 16.38 -2.45 -26.15
C ILE A 347 17.44 -3.19 -26.92
N GLU A 348 18.06 -4.18 -26.27
CA GLU A 348 18.94 -5.16 -26.89
C GLU A 348 18.88 -6.51 -26.19
N GLY A 349 19.20 -7.57 -26.92
CA GLY A 349 19.40 -8.91 -26.37
C GLY A 349 20.88 -9.30 -26.48
N LYS A 350 21.44 -9.90 -25.43
CA LYS A 350 22.82 -10.39 -25.38
C LYS A 350 22.93 -11.92 -25.28
N GLY A 351 21.79 -12.62 -25.18
CA GLY A 351 21.80 -14.07 -24.96
C GLY A 351 22.59 -14.43 -23.70
N ASP A 352 23.39 -15.47 -23.79
CA ASP A 352 24.25 -16.02 -22.73
C ASP A 352 25.68 -15.47 -22.72
N GLN A 353 25.98 -14.43 -23.51
CA GLN A 353 27.35 -13.93 -23.73
C GLN A 353 27.96 -13.23 -22.49
N PHE A 354 27.14 -12.74 -21.55
CA PHE A 354 27.60 -11.97 -20.42
C PHE A 354 27.02 -12.53 -19.10
N PRO A 355 27.48 -13.71 -18.66
CA PRO A 355 27.04 -14.27 -17.38
C PRO A 355 27.62 -13.45 -16.22
N ILE A 356 26.79 -13.23 -15.17
CA ILE A 356 27.22 -12.57 -13.92
C ILE A 356 27.48 -13.58 -12.80
N ASP A 357 27.07 -14.84 -13.01
CA ASP A 357 27.29 -15.94 -12.07
C ASP A 357 27.52 -17.25 -12.83
N SER A 358 27.94 -18.30 -12.12
CA SER A 358 28.25 -19.60 -12.73
C SER A 358 27.02 -20.27 -13.31
N ASN A 359 27.07 -20.64 -14.59
CA ASN A 359 26.04 -21.44 -15.24
C ASN A 359 26.01 -22.92 -14.78
N ASN A 360 27.00 -23.36 -13.99
CA ASN A 360 27.05 -24.74 -13.49
C ASN A 360 26.06 -25.03 -12.36
N THR A 361 25.50 -23.99 -11.74
CA THR A 361 24.51 -24.11 -10.64
C THR A 361 23.18 -23.50 -11.07
N GLU A 362 22.06 -24.06 -10.57
CA GLU A 362 20.74 -23.47 -10.86
C GLU A 362 20.62 -22.05 -10.31
N GLN A 363 21.16 -21.79 -9.14
CA GLN A 363 21.18 -20.43 -8.55
C GLN A 363 21.95 -19.43 -9.42
N GLY A 364 23.08 -19.84 -10.00
CA GLY A 364 23.83 -18.99 -10.91
C GLY A 364 23.11 -18.77 -12.23
N ARG A 365 22.47 -19.81 -12.79
CA ARG A 365 21.63 -19.68 -13.98
C ARG A 365 20.45 -18.73 -13.73
N GLU A 366 19.80 -18.82 -12.58
CA GLU A 366 18.71 -17.91 -12.20
C GLU A 366 19.16 -16.43 -12.22
N LYS A 367 20.35 -16.12 -11.72
CA LYS A 367 20.93 -14.78 -11.78
C LYS A 367 21.28 -14.33 -13.21
N ASN A 368 21.69 -15.27 -14.07
CA ASN A 368 22.00 -14.97 -15.45
C ASN A 368 20.74 -14.68 -16.29
N ARG A 369 19.57 -15.25 -15.94
CA ARG A 369 18.26 -14.95 -16.53
C ARG A 369 17.71 -13.60 -16.01
N ARG A 370 18.31 -12.49 -16.44
CA ARG A 370 18.05 -11.14 -15.92
C ARG A 370 17.81 -10.10 -17.00
N VAL A 371 17.39 -8.93 -16.57
CA VAL A 371 17.37 -7.71 -17.37
C VAL A 371 18.17 -6.62 -16.65
N GLU A 372 18.98 -5.91 -17.41
CA GLU A 372 19.75 -4.75 -16.97
C GLU A 372 19.16 -3.47 -17.59
N VAL A 373 19.26 -2.36 -16.87
CA VAL A 373 18.87 -1.03 -17.37
C VAL A 373 20.01 -0.05 -17.15
N SER A 374 20.50 0.52 -18.25
CA SER A 374 21.51 1.58 -18.24
C SER A 374 20.91 2.93 -18.63
N PHE A 375 21.37 4.00 -17.98
CA PHE A 375 20.91 5.38 -18.19
C PHE A 375 21.96 6.20 -18.94
N PHE A 376 21.55 6.97 -19.97
CA PHE A 376 22.46 7.77 -20.79
C PHE A 376 21.86 9.10 -21.28
#